data_fc1baeba4c67a742d03c62b83059a060
#
_entry.id   fc1baeba4c67a742d03c62b83059a060
#
_cell.length_a   1.000
_cell.length_b   1.000
_cell.length_c   1.000
_cell.angle_alpha   90.00
_cell.angle_beta   90.00
_cell.angle_gamma   90.00
#
_symmetry.space_group_name_H-M   'P 1'
#
loop_
_entity.id
_entity.type
_entity.pdbx_description
1 polymer ?
#
loop_
_entity_poly.entity_id
_entity_poly.type
_entity_poly.pdbx_seq_one_letter_code
_entity_poly.pdbx_strand_id
1 'polypeptide(L)'
;IERWAGIAPDRVRDRVMSAEEVRGLARSGFFSIGAHSVSHAPLPELNRFEKAAEIAGSRRACEEILGEPVLGFAYPFGDLDAESREEVRRAGFRFACSTMPEPVRADSPRYALPRLSVGAWSGDELLRRLP
;
A
#
# COMPACT_ATOMS: atom_id res chain seq x y z
N ILE A 1 13.11 -7.14 20.49
CA ILE A 1 13.79 -6.65 19.27
C ILE A 1 15.06 -5.91 19.66
N GLU A 2 15.03 -4.92 20.58
CA GLU A 2 16.20 -4.18 21.08
C GLU A 2 17.33 -5.10 21.55
N ARG A 3 16.98 -6.13 22.32
CA ARG A 3 17.94 -7.12 22.86
C ARG A 3 18.59 -7.98 21.78
N TRP A 4 17.92 -8.17 20.65
CA TRP A 4 18.41 -8.99 19.53
C TRP A 4 19.28 -8.18 18.56
N ALA A 5 18.89 -6.94 18.28
CA ALA A 5 19.56 -6.07 17.33
C ALA A 5 20.75 -5.29 17.92
N GLY A 6 20.86 -5.22 19.25
CA GLY A 6 21.92 -4.46 19.92
C GLY A 6 21.89 -2.95 19.70
N ILE A 7 20.81 -2.44 19.08
CA ILE A 7 20.60 -1.03 18.72
C ILE A 7 19.30 -0.58 19.37
N ALA A 8 19.35 0.44 20.21
CA ALA A 8 18.12 1.09 20.70
C ALA A 8 17.48 1.89 19.54
N PRO A 9 16.19 1.67 19.20
CA PRO A 9 15.53 2.45 18.17
C PRO A 9 15.49 3.92 18.58
N ASP A 10 15.83 4.81 17.64
CA ASP A 10 15.57 6.25 17.82
C ASP A 10 14.05 6.47 17.71
N ARG A 11 13.40 6.54 18.86
CA ARG A 11 11.93 6.69 18.93
C ARG A 11 11.39 7.95 18.24
N VAL A 12 12.24 8.90 17.92
CA VAL A 12 11.86 10.11 17.19
C VAL A 12 11.97 9.88 15.69
N ARG A 13 13.02 9.19 15.21
CA ARG A 13 13.28 8.94 13.78
C ARG A 13 12.56 7.72 13.24
N ASP A 14 12.41 6.68 14.06
CA ASP A 14 11.95 5.34 13.63
C ASP A 14 10.49 5.04 14.02
N ARG A 15 9.71 6.08 14.38
CA ARG A 15 8.29 5.93 14.68
C ARG A 15 7.42 5.98 13.43
N VAL A 16 6.26 5.37 13.49
CA VAL A 16 5.20 5.55 12.48
C VAL A 16 4.66 6.98 12.51
N MET A 17 4.16 7.45 11.39
CA MET A 17 3.53 8.77 11.29
C MET A 17 2.24 8.84 12.12
N SER A 18 1.99 10.01 12.70
CA SER A 18 0.69 10.32 13.30
C SER A 18 -0.37 10.60 12.22
N ALA A 19 -1.64 10.54 12.59
CA ALA A 19 -2.75 10.90 11.70
C ALA A 19 -2.64 12.34 11.15
N GLU A 20 -2.10 13.27 11.94
CA GLU A 20 -1.89 14.66 11.50
C GLU A 20 -0.79 14.77 10.44
N GLU A 21 0.30 14.02 10.59
CA GLU A 21 1.37 13.96 9.60
C GLU A 21 0.90 13.33 8.28
N VAL A 22 0.07 12.27 8.35
CA VAL A 22 -0.56 11.67 7.16
C VAL A 22 -1.46 12.69 6.45
N ARG A 23 -2.29 13.45 7.21
CA ARG A 23 -3.06 14.55 6.63
C ARG A 23 -2.19 15.64 6.01
N GLY A 24 -1.06 15.95 6.65
CA GLY A 24 -0.08 16.92 6.15
C GLY A 24 0.48 16.50 4.79
N LEU A 25 0.85 15.22 4.66
CA LEU A 25 1.30 14.66 3.38
C LEU A 25 0.22 14.75 2.29
N ALA A 26 -1.00 14.34 2.58
CA ALA A 26 -2.10 14.41 1.63
C ALA A 26 -2.36 15.84 1.14
N ARG A 27 -2.37 16.82 2.06
CA ARG A 27 -2.58 18.24 1.73
C ARG A 27 -1.44 18.88 0.94
N SER A 28 -0.24 18.30 0.95
CA SER A 28 0.90 18.84 0.20
C SER A 28 0.69 18.86 -1.32
N GLY A 29 -0.25 18.07 -1.82
CA GLY A 29 -0.53 17.90 -3.25
C GLY A 29 0.49 17.03 -4.01
N PHE A 30 1.54 16.58 -3.34
CA PHE A 30 2.56 15.70 -3.95
C PHE A 30 2.34 14.23 -3.70
N PHE A 31 1.48 13.88 -2.73
CA PHE A 31 1.26 12.49 -2.30
C PHE A 31 -0.22 12.15 -2.32
N SER A 32 -0.51 10.93 -2.77
CA SER A 32 -1.81 10.29 -2.58
C SER A 32 -1.67 9.15 -1.58
N ILE A 33 -2.58 9.07 -0.62
CA ILE A 33 -2.59 8.02 0.39
C ILE A 33 -3.46 6.86 -0.10
N GLY A 34 -2.91 5.65 -0.06
CA GLY A 34 -3.61 4.40 -0.34
C GLY A 34 -3.73 3.53 0.90
N ALA A 35 -4.59 2.52 0.86
CA ALA A 35 -4.74 1.54 1.93
C ALA A 35 -3.85 0.30 1.69
N HIS A 36 -3.51 -0.42 2.79
CA HIS A 36 -2.59 -1.56 2.76
C HIS A 36 -2.94 -2.63 3.80
N SER A 37 -4.22 -3.00 3.89
CA SER A 37 -4.83 -3.83 4.94
C SER A 37 -4.78 -3.22 6.35
N VAL A 38 -5.43 -3.86 7.31
CA VAL A 38 -5.43 -3.41 8.72
C VAL A 38 -4.22 -3.97 9.47
N SER A 39 -3.97 -5.27 9.35
CA SER A 39 -2.95 -5.99 10.13
C SER A 39 -1.72 -6.38 9.31
N HIS A 40 -1.67 -6.06 8.00
CA HIS A 40 -0.64 -6.50 7.08
C HIS A 40 -0.58 -8.04 6.92
N ALA A 41 -1.72 -8.72 7.07
CA ALA A 41 -1.80 -10.17 6.88
C ALA A 41 -1.67 -10.57 5.40
N PRO A 42 -1.08 -11.75 5.08
CA PRO A 42 -1.07 -12.30 3.74
C PRO A 42 -2.50 -12.69 3.34
N LEU A 43 -3.14 -11.87 2.51
CA LEU A 43 -4.57 -12.01 2.19
C LEU A 43 -4.97 -13.38 1.64
N PRO A 44 -4.17 -14.08 0.79
CA PRO A 44 -4.55 -15.40 0.31
C PRO A 44 -4.74 -16.46 1.40
N GLU A 45 -4.11 -16.29 2.57
CA GLU A 45 -4.21 -17.23 3.71
C GLU A 45 -5.48 -17.02 4.54
N LEU A 46 -6.17 -15.90 4.37
CA LEU A 46 -7.36 -15.54 5.12
C LEU A 46 -8.62 -16.11 4.47
N ASN A 47 -9.65 -16.37 5.29
CA ASN A 47 -10.97 -16.65 4.75
C ASN A 47 -11.62 -15.37 4.19
N ARG A 48 -12.70 -15.51 3.43
CA ARG A 48 -13.37 -14.41 2.74
C ARG A 48 -13.81 -13.27 3.67
N PHE A 49 -14.32 -13.59 4.85
CA PHE A 49 -14.78 -12.57 5.80
C PHE A 49 -13.62 -11.77 6.39
N GLU A 50 -12.53 -12.46 6.68
CA GLU A 50 -11.29 -11.82 7.14
C GLU A 50 -10.69 -10.93 6.03
N LYS A 51 -10.60 -11.41 4.78
CA LYS A 51 -10.18 -10.60 3.63
C LYS A 51 -11.01 -9.32 3.52
N ALA A 52 -12.33 -9.44 3.57
CA ALA A 52 -13.22 -8.29 3.50
C ALA A 52 -13.01 -7.31 4.65
N ALA A 53 -12.81 -7.81 5.88
CA ALA A 53 -12.53 -6.98 7.05
C ALA A 53 -11.20 -6.23 6.92
N GLU A 54 -10.12 -6.91 6.51
CA GLU A 54 -8.80 -6.33 6.29
C GLU A 54 -8.82 -5.24 5.21
N ILE A 55 -9.48 -5.52 4.08
CA ILE A 55 -9.51 -4.64 2.93
C ILE A 55 -10.42 -3.42 3.18
N ALA A 56 -11.68 -3.66 3.53
CA ALA A 56 -12.64 -2.59 3.75
C ALA A 56 -12.35 -1.82 5.06
N GLY A 57 -11.82 -2.49 6.08
CA GLY A 57 -11.40 -1.87 7.33
C GLY A 57 -10.29 -0.86 7.13
N SER A 58 -9.25 -1.21 6.37
CA SER A 58 -8.14 -0.31 6.07
C SER A 58 -8.58 0.91 5.25
N ARG A 59 -9.52 0.73 4.31
CA ARG A 59 -10.10 1.85 3.58
C ARG A 59 -10.77 2.85 4.52
N ARG A 60 -11.71 2.36 5.36
CA ARG A 60 -12.42 3.21 6.32
C ARG A 60 -11.46 3.95 7.25
N ALA A 61 -10.47 3.26 7.82
CA ALA A 61 -9.50 3.88 8.71
C ALA A 61 -8.72 5.01 8.04
N CYS A 62 -8.30 4.82 6.79
CA CYS A 62 -7.63 5.87 6.02
C CYS A 62 -8.58 7.02 5.68
N GLU A 63 -9.81 6.74 5.27
CA GLU A 63 -10.83 7.76 4.95
C GLU A 63 -11.21 8.58 6.20
N GLU A 64 -11.31 7.97 7.37
CA GLU A 64 -11.52 8.67 8.66
C GLU A 64 -10.37 9.64 8.98
N ILE A 65 -9.13 9.23 8.72
CA ILE A 65 -7.95 10.09 8.91
C ILE A 65 -7.97 11.25 7.92
N LEU A 66 -8.23 10.99 6.66
CA LEU A 66 -8.06 11.96 5.56
C LEU A 66 -9.26 12.89 5.40
N GLY A 67 -10.47 12.42 5.70
CA GLY A 67 -11.72 13.12 5.41
C GLY A 67 -12.10 13.09 3.92
N GLU A 68 -11.48 12.24 3.12
CA GLU A 68 -11.68 12.09 1.69
C GLU A 68 -11.59 10.63 1.24
N PRO A 69 -12.16 10.25 0.07
CA PRO A 69 -12.12 8.88 -0.42
C PRO A 69 -10.71 8.38 -0.71
N VAL A 70 -10.41 7.16 -0.27
CA VAL A 70 -9.17 6.45 -0.59
C VAL A 70 -9.39 5.56 -1.81
N LEU A 71 -8.62 5.83 -2.87
CA LEU A 71 -8.85 5.27 -4.20
C LEU A 71 -7.98 4.05 -4.51
N GLY A 72 -6.82 3.94 -3.90
CA GLY A 72 -5.83 2.90 -4.18
C GLY A 72 -5.64 1.93 -3.03
N PHE A 73 -5.34 0.67 -3.36
CA PHE A 73 -4.96 -0.37 -2.43
C PHE A 73 -3.62 -0.97 -2.84
N ALA A 74 -2.80 -1.40 -1.89
CA ALA A 74 -1.65 -2.24 -2.14
C ALA A 74 -1.79 -3.55 -1.35
N TYR A 75 -1.51 -4.68 -2.00
CA TYR A 75 -1.56 -5.98 -1.32
C TYR A 75 -0.35 -6.15 -0.40
N PRO A 76 -0.52 -6.57 0.87
CA PRO A 76 0.59 -7.00 1.72
C PRO A 76 1.45 -8.04 1.00
N PHE A 77 2.77 -7.87 1.03
CA PHE A 77 3.76 -8.69 0.32
C PHE A 77 3.59 -8.72 -1.22
N GLY A 78 2.56 -8.08 -1.76
CA GLY A 78 2.15 -8.21 -3.15
C GLY A 78 1.32 -9.46 -3.42
N ASP A 79 1.01 -10.24 -2.39
CA ASP A 79 0.27 -11.49 -2.48
C ASP A 79 -1.22 -11.25 -2.68
N LEU A 80 -1.75 -11.88 -3.71
CA LEU A 80 -3.15 -11.76 -4.09
C LEU A 80 -3.67 -13.03 -4.76
N ASP A 81 -4.93 -13.31 -4.56
CA ASP A 81 -5.71 -14.33 -5.26
C ASP A 81 -6.94 -13.72 -5.94
N ALA A 82 -7.72 -14.52 -6.62
CA ALA A 82 -8.92 -14.05 -7.30
C ALA A 82 -9.96 -13.46 -6.31
N GLU A 83 -10.04 -14.02 -5.12
CA GLU A 83 -10.98 -13.58 -4.09
C GLU A 83 -10.57 -12.24 -3.48
N SER A 84 -9.30 -12.05 -3.11
CA SER A 84 -8.80 -10.76 -2.60
C SER A 84 -8.94 -9.64 -3.63
N ARG A 85 -8.71 -9.91 -4.93
CA ARG A 85 -8.97 -8.94 -6.01
C ARG A 85 -10.44 -8.53 -6.07
N GLU A 86 -11.33 -9.51 -5.95
CA GLU A 86 -12.77 -9.25 -5.96
C GLU A 86 -13.21 -8.46 -4.71
N GLU A 87 -12.68 -8.76 -3.54
CA GLU A 87 -12.98 -8.01 -2.32
C GLU A 87 -12.45 -6.56 -2.38
N VAL A 88 -11.26 -6.32 -2.98
CA VAL A 88 -10.76 -4.96 -3.24
C VAL A 88 -11.72 -4.19 -4.17
N ARG A 89 -12.22 -4.84 -5.22
CA ARG A 89 -13.21 -4.24 -6.13
C ARG A 89 -14.52 -3.91 -5.39
N ARG A 90 -15.03 -4.84 -4.57
CA ARG A 90 -16.26 -4.65 -3.76
C ARG A 90 -16.12 -3.58 -2.70
N ALA A 91 -14.94 -3.46 -2.10
CA ALA A 91 -14.64 -2.39 -1.16
C ALA A 91 -14.65 -0.99 -1.81
N GLY A 92 -14.73 -0.90 -3.15
CA GLY A 92 -14.87 0.34 -3.89
C GLY A 92 -13.55 1.06 -4.18
N PHE A 93 -12.42 0.38 -4.09
CA PHE A 93 -11.15 0.93 -4.60
C PHE A 93 -11.20 1.07 -6.13
N ARG A 94 -10.51 2.06 -6.65
CA ARG A 94 -10.42 2.28 -8.10
C ARG A 94 -9.32 1.47 -8.76
N PHE A 95 -8.28 1.13 -8.03
CA PHE A 95 -7.16 0.31 -8.50
C PHE A 95 -6.45 -0.36 -7.31
N ALA A 96 -5.66 -1.40 -7.60
CA ALA A 96 -4.76 -1.99 -6.61
C ALA A 96 -3.43 -2.40 -7.24
N CYS A 97 -2.37 -2.34 -6.43
CA CYS A 97 -1.01 -2.62 -6.83
C CYS A 97 -0.49 -3.93 -6.24
N SER A 98 0.14 -4.73 -7.09
CA SER A 98 0.95 -5.89 -6.72
C SER A 98 2.43 -5.48 -6.56
N THR A 99 3.31 -6.47 -6.43
CA THR A 99 4.78 -6.30 -6.46
C THR A 99 5.39 -6.85 -7.75
N MET A 100 4.60 -7.18 -8.76
CA MET A 100 5.10 -7.66 -10.05
C MET A 100 6.02 -6.60 -10.67
N PRO A 101 7.29 -6.90 -10.96
CA PRO A 101 8.30 -5.90 -11.33
C PRO A 101 8.23 -5.54 -12.82
N GLU A 102 7.10 -5.04 -13.27
CA GLU A 102 6.83 -4.64 -14.64
C GLU A 102 6.29 -3.22 -14.72
N PRO A 103 6.43 -2.54 -15.87
CA PRO A 103 5.76 -1.28 -16.11
C PRO A 103 4.25 -1.48 -16.27
N VAL A 104 3.46 -0.50 -15.85
CA VAL A 104 2.02 -0.49 -16.12
C VAL A 104 1.78 -0.28 -17.62
N ARG A 105 0.93 -1.11 -18.21
CA ARG A 105 0.50 -1.04 -19.61
C ARG A 105 -1.00 -0.77 -19.70
N ALA A 106 -1.49 -0.45 -20.88
CA ALA A 106 -2.92 -0.17 -21.10
C ALA A 106 -3.83 -1.37 -20.78
N ASP A 107 -3.32 -2.58 -20.92
CA ASP A 107 -3.99 -3.86 -20.65
C ASP A 107 -3.69 -4.42 -19.25
N SER A 108 -2.90 -3.74 -18.43
CA SER A 108 -2.59 -4.19 -17.08
C SER A 108 -3.86 -4.32 -16.24
N PRO A 109 -4.02 -5.43 -15.48
CA PRO A 109 -5.19 -5.64 -14.66
C PRO A 109 -5.33 -4.55 -13.59
N ARG A 110 -6.41 -3.78 -13.63
CA ARG A 110 -6.64 -2.62 -12.73
C ARG A 110 -6.48 -2.95 -11.24
N TYR A 111 -6.82 -4.15 -10.83
CA TYR A 111 -6.72 -4.60 -9.44
C TYR A 111 -5.52 -5.51 -9.17
N ALA A 112 -4.49 -5.44 -10.03
CA ALA A 112 -3.21 -6.10 -9.85
C ALA A 112 -2.11 -5.36 -10.64
N LEU A 113 -2.10 -4.03 -10.56
CA LEU A 113 -1.13 -3.21 -11.28
C LEU A 113 0.30 -3.58 -10.86
N PRO A 114 1.20 -3.78 -11.81
CA PRO A 114 2.61 -4.01 -11.51
C PRO A 114 3.27 -2.74 -10.97
N ARG A 115 4.41 -2.89 -10.30
CA ARG A 115 5.21 -1.79 -9.77
C ARG A 115 6.69 -2.06 -9.95
N LEU A 116 7.42 -1.13 -10.52
CA LEU A 116 8.88 -1.17 -10.52
C LEU A 116 9.40 -0.78 -9.14
N SER A 117 10.21 -1.64 -8.53
CA SER A 117 10.93 -1.31 -7.30
C SER A 117 12.12 -0.43 -7.66
N VAL A 118 12.15 0.75 -7.05
CA VAL A 118 13.26 1.69 -7.18
C VAL A 118 14.17 1.55 -5.97
N GLY A 119 15.42 1.18 -6.20
CA GLY A 119 16.46 1.13 -5.16
C GLY A 119 17.05 2.52 -4.86
N ALA A 120 18.19 2.54 -4.18
CA ALA A 120 18.95 3.76 -3.94
C ALA A 120 19.69 4.22 -5.22
N TRP A 121 18.92 4.51 -6.27
CA TRP A 121 19.43 4.93 -7.57
C TRP A 121 19.56 6.44 -7.63
N SER A 122 20.57 6.92 -8.38
CA SER A 122 20.61 8.31 -8.78
C SER A 122 19.50 8.62 -9.79
N GLY A 123 19.19 9.91 -10.00
CA GLY A 123 18.21 10.32 -11.02
C GLY A 123 18.56 9.81 -12.42
N ASP A 124 19.85 9.83 -12.78
CA ASP A 124 20.33 9.32 -14.08
C ASP A 124 20.19 7.80 -14.21
N GLU A 125 20.38 7.05 -13.11
CA GLU A 125 20.14 5.61 -13.10
C GLU A 125 18.66 5.29 -13.22
N LEU A 126 17.80 6.05 -12.53
CA LEU A 126 16.35 5.91 -12.65
C LEU A 126 15.91 6.13 -14.11
N LEU A 127 16.33 7.23 -14.73
CA LEU A 127 15.98 7.54 -16.12
C LEU A 127 16.43 6.46 -17.12
N ARG A 128 17.59 5.85 -16.90
CA ARG A 128 18.06 4.74 -17.76
C ARG A 128 17.31 3.42 -17.58
N ARG A 129 16.65 3.23 -16.43
CA ARG A 129 15.93 1.98 -16.08
C ARG A 129 14.43 2.08 -16.32
N LEU A 130 13.90 3.27 -16.48
CA LEU A 130 12.50 3.45 -16.89
C LEU A 130 12.34 3.00 -18.35
N PRO A 131 11.26 2.23 -18.66
CA PRO A 131 10.98 1.74 -20.01
C PRO A 131 10.59 2.88 -20.97
#